data_6fba5e715c0286e99f011c9e24a7ca27
#
_entry.id   6fba5e715c0286e99f011c9e24a7ca27
#
_cell.length_a   1.000
_cell.length_b   1.000
_cell.length_c   1.000
_cell.angle_alpha   90.00
_cell.angle_beta   90.00
_cell.angle_gamma   90.00
#
_symmetry.space_group_name_H-M   'P 1'
#
loop_
_entity.id
_entity.type
_entity.pdbx_description
1 polymer ?
#
loop_
_entity_poly.entity_id
_entity_poly.type
_entity_poly.pdbx_seq_one_letter_code
_entity_poly.pdbx_strand_id
1 'polypeptide(L)'
;MSSIEEIYHEAKSDKWFQGFALFCRIVLAASFFPTGLVKVMGERFAEGLPSNNPLGHYFDALYLTGYYYTFIGIAQIIIAVLILIPRTSFMGVLMYFPVIVNICVLTYATRFAGTRANTMLLLGCLFLLLWNYDRLKYLLPFKQPKTDPPVIKKPLGIRLRIIFFGGSIAILTFIIIGTFYLWEIGPGNSEAECRNQCFGSKNPVACEEFCDCIYKDGRPLDSCLAAFNKKKNIHIHYKPRY
;
A
#
# COMPACT_ATOMS: atom_id res chain seq x y z
N MET A 1 -27.37 14.17 -19.06
CA MET A 1 -26.08 13.76 -18.50
C MET A 1 -26.10 14.04 -17.01
N SER A 2 -25.56 13.16 -16.17
CA SER A 2 -25.42 13.50 -14.76
C SER A 2 -24.30 14.54 -14.59
N SER A 3 -24.41 15.43 -13.61
CA SER A 3 -23.37 16.43 -13.30
C SER A 3 -21.99 15.79 -13.08
N ILE A 4 -21.94 14.52 -12.69
CA ILE A 4 -20.71 13.75 -12.45
C ILE A 4 -20.01 13.41 -13.78
N GLU A 5 -20.75 13.05 -14.83
CA GLU A 5 -20.15 12.75 -16.14
C GLU A 5 -19.54 13.99 -16.79
N GLU A 6 -20.17 15.15 -16.63
CA GLU A 6 -19.61 16.42 -17.10
C GLU A 6 -18.29 16.74 -16.41
N ILE A 7 -18.25 16.65 -15.06
CA ILE A 7 -17.03 16.88 -14.26
C ILE A 7 -15.92 15.90 -14.68
N TYR A 8 -16.26 14.63 -14.93
CA TYR A 8 -15.29 13.61 -15.36
C TYR A 8 -14.66 13.97 -16.71
N HIS A 9 -15.46 14.36 -17.71
CA HIS A 9 -14.95 14.73 -19.03
C HIS A 9 -14.15 16.04 -19.00
N GLU A 10 -14.53 17.01 -18.19
CA GLU A 10 -13.77 18.23 -17.96
C GLU A 10 -12.41 17.92 -17.30
N ALA A 11 -12.37 17.06 -16.26
CA ALA A 11 -11.15 16.64 -15.61
C ALA A 11 -10.20 15.94 -16.58
N LYS A 12 -10.72 15.09 -17.46
CA LYS A 12 -9.94 14.33 -18.45
C LYS A 12 -9.29 15.21 -19.51
N SER A 13 -9.87 16.39 -19.79
CA SER A 13 -9.30 17.39 -20.72
C SER A 13 -8.26 18.31 -20.07
N ASP A 14 -8.17 18.31 -18.75
CA ASP A 14 -7.30 19.21 -17.98
C ASP A 14 -5.85 18.68 -17.88
N LYS A 15 -4.87 19.53 -18.19
CA LYS A 15 -3.44 19.18 -18.22
C LYS A 15 -2.89 18.74 -16.85
N TRP A 16 -3.40 19.33 -15.76
CA TRP A 16 -2.95 18.99 -14.41
C TRP A 16 -3.37 17.57 -14.02
N PHE A 17 -4.60 17.20 -14.33
CA PHE A 17 -5.10 15.85 -14.10
C PHE A 17 -4.42 14.81 -15.00
N GLN A 18 -4.13 15.16 -16.25
CA GLN A 18 -3.35 14.30 -17.16
C GLN A 18 -1.93 14.10 -16.63
N GLY A 19 -1.27 15.17 -16.14
CA GLY A 19 0.04 15.08 -15.49
C GLY A 19 0.02 14.23 -14.23
N PHE A 20 -1.02 14.37 -13.40
CA PHE A 20 -1.19 13.55 -12.21
C PHE A 20 -1.44 12.08 -12.53
N ALA A 21 -2.23 11.78 -13.56
CA ALA A 21 -2.43 10.42 -14.05
C ALA A 21 -1.12 9.80 -14.58
N LEU A 22 -0.29 10.56 -15.29
CA LEU A 22 1.03 10.13 -15.72
C LEU A 22 1.96 9.87 -14.52
N PHE A 23 1.97 10.77 -13.55
CA PHE A 23 2.73 10.61 -12.30
C PHE A 23 2.34 9.31 -11.58
N CYS A 24 1.03 9.07 -11.39
CA CYS A 24 0.57 7.83 -10.77
C CYS A 24 1.02 6.58 -11.55
N ARG A 25 0.98 6.59 -12.89
CA ARG A 25 1.49 5.46 -13.71
C ARG A 25 2.96 5.20 -13.46
N ILE A 26 3.78 6.25 -13.44
CA ILE A 26 5.22 6.13 -13.20
C ILE A 26 5.49 5.57 -11.80
N VAL A 27 4.81 6.08 -10.77
CA VAL A 27 4.99 5.63 -9.38
C VAL A 27 4.57 4.16 -9.23
N LEU A 28 3.43 3.75 -9.79
CA LEU A 28 2.98 2.36 -9.73
C LEU A 28 3.94 1.41 -10.48
N ALA A 29 4.40 1.80 -11.65
CA ALA A 29 5.37 1.00 -12.40
C ALA A 29 6.72 0.92 -11.67
N ALA A 30 7.21 2.03 -11.11
CA ALA A 30 8.43 2.10 -10.33
C ALA A 30 8.37 1.28 -9.04
N SER A 31 7.20 1.04 -8.48
CA SER A 31 7.03 0.15 -7.32
C SER A 31 7.13 -1.33 -7.69
N PHE A 32 6.62 -1.74 -8.86
CA PHE A 32 6.56 -3.15 -9.27
C PHE A 32 7.79 -3.60 -10.06
N PHE A 33 8.37 -2.76 -10.88
CA PHE A 33 9.47 -3.14 -11.75
C PHE A 33 10.70 -3.62 -10.95
N PRO A 34 11.27 -2.87 -9.97
CA PRO A 34 12.42 -3.34 -9.21
C PRO A 34 12.08 -4.54 -8.32
N THR A 35 10.89 -4.55 -7.71
CA THR A 35 10.48 -5.67 -6.85
C THR A 35 10.27 -6.97 -7.64
N GLY A 36 9.84 -6.85 -8.91
CA GLY A 36 9.77 -7.96 -9.84
C GLY A 36 11.15 -8.43 -10.28
N LEU A 37 12.06 -7.49 -10.57
CA LEU A 37 13.41 -7.79 -11.03
C LEU A 37 14.19 -8.61 -9.99
N VAL A 38 14.17 -8.20 -8.72
CA VAL A 38 14.79 -8.93 -7.58
C VAL A 38 14.33 -10.41 -7.57
N LYS A 39 13.01 -10.64 -7.76
CA LYS A 39 12.45 -11.99 -7.78
C LYS A 39 12.90 -12.82 -8.98
N VAL A 40 13.01 -12.20 -10.15
CA VAL A 40 13.48 -12.87 -11.37
C VAL A 40 14.97 -13.20 -11.29
N MET A 41 15.76 -12.35 -10.61
CA MET A 41 17.18 -12.60 -10.35
C MET A 41 17.41 -13.71 -9.31
N GLY A 42 16.36 -14.20 -8.68
CA GLY A 42 16.45 -15.26 -7.66
C GLY A 42 16.93 -14.75 -6.31
N GLU A 43 16.85 -13.44 -6.05
CA GLU A 43 17.20 -12.84 -4.77
C GLU A 43 15.97 -12.76 -3.85
N ARG A 44 16.20 -12.90 -2.53
CA ARG A 44 15.13 -12.75 -1.56
C ARG A 44 14.65 -11.29 -1.51
N PHE A 45 13.35 -11.07 -1.68
CA PHE A 45 12.77 -9.74 -1.54
C PHE A 45 12.82 -9.27 -0.07
N ALA A 46 13.19 -8.01 0.15
CA ALA A 46 13.34 -7.40 1.48
C ALA A 46 14.33 -8.17 2.38
N GLU A 47 15.52 -8.44 1.87
CA GLU A 47 16.58 -9.18 2.53
C GLU A 47 16.96 -8.61 3.91
N GLY A 48 16.83 -7.29 4.10
CA GLY A 48 17.04 -6.64 5.40
C GLY A 48 15.99 -6.94 6.47
N LEU A 49 14.91 -7.67 6.14
CA LEU A 49 13.87 -8.02 7.08
C LEU A 49 14.17 -9.38 7.71
N PRO A 50 14.37 -9.49 9.06
CA PRO A 50 14.72 -10.75 9.72
C PRO A 50 13.66 -11.83 9.54
N SER A 51 14.08 -13.10 9.48
CA SER A 51 13.18 -14.25 9.30
C SER A 51 12.15 -14.41 10.42
N ASN A 52 12.45 -13.99 11.63
CA ASN A 52 11.52 -14.02 12.76
C ASN A 52 10.50 -12.87 12.72
N ASN A 53 10.71 -11.83 11.88
CA ASN A 53 9.68 -10.84 11.64
C ASN A 53 8.49 -11.49 10.90
N PRO A 54 7.22 -11.24 11.28
CA PRO A 54 6.05 -11.87 10.67
C PRO A 54 6.01 -11.73 9.13
N LEU A 55 6.37 -10.56 8.61
CA LEU A 55 6.45 -10.31 7.18
C LEU A 55 7.71 -10.93 6.56
N GLY A 56 8.83 -10.91 7.29
CA GLY A 56 10.08 -11.57 6.89
C GLY A 56 9.89 -13.07 6.69
N HIS A 57 9.23 -13.73 7.64
CA HIS A 57 8.89 -15.15 7.58
C HIS A 57 8.02 -15.48 6.36
N TYR A 58 7.04 -14.63 6.04
CA TYR A 58 6.25 -14.75 4.81
C TYR A 58 7.11 -14.67 3.55
N PHE A 59 8.07 -13.72 3.49
CA PHE A 59 8.96 -13.60 2.34
C PHE A 59 9.94 -14.76 2.22
N ASP A 60 10.39 -15.36 3.34
CA ASP A 60 11.19 -16.58 3.32
C ASP A 60 10.38 -17.75 2.74
N ALA A 61 9.17 -17.96 3.24
CA ALA A 61 8.29 -19.00 2.74
C ALA A 61 7.99 -18.82 1.24
N LEU A 62 7.74 -17.57 0.82
CA LEU A 62 7.48 -17.25 -0.59
C LEU A 62 8.73 -17.48 -1.45
N TYR A 63 9.91 -17.09 -0.98
CA TYR A 63 11.19 -17.32 -1.68
C TYR A 63 11.46 -18.81 -1.90
N LEU A 64 11.17 -19.65 -0.90
CA LEU A 64 11.34 -21.10 -0.97
C LEU A 64 10.42 -21.79 -1.99
N THR A 65 9.42 -21.11 -2.53
CA THR A 65 8.54 -21.67 -3.58
C THR A 65 9.21 -21.79 -4.95
N GLY A 66 10.44 -21.29 -5.12
CA GLY A 66 11.26 -21.42 -6.33
C GLY A 66 10.62 -20.80 -7.57
N TYR A 67 10.23 -21.59 -8.56
CA TYR A 67 9.69 -21.08 -9.83
C TYR A 67 8.41 -20.24 -9.68
N TYR A 68 7.61 -20.49 -8.65
CA TYR A 68 6.44 -19.67 -8.37
C TYR A 68 6.83 -18.24 -7.96
N TYR A 69 7.89 -18.11 -7.17
CA TYR A 69 8.46 -16.81 -6.81
C TYR A 69 8.92 -16.01 -8.03
N THR A 70 9.65 -16.69 -8.95
CA THR A 70 10.08 -16.11 -10.22
C THR A 70 8.90 -15.71 -11.11
N PHE A 71 7.84 -16.55 -11.17
CA PHE A 71 6.60 -16.23 -11.89
C PHE A 71 5.95 -14.94 -11.39
N ILE A 72 5.86 -14.75 -10.05
CA ILE A 72 5.36 -13.51 -9.47
C ILE A 72 6.21 -12.32 -9.93
N GLY A 73 7.53 -12.46 -9.94
CA GLY A 73 8.45 -11.43 -10.43
C GLY A 73 8.19 -11.03 -11.88
N ILE A 74 8.06 -12.03 -12.77
CA ILE A 74 7.76 -11.81 -14.20
C ILE A 74 6.40 -11.10 -14.34
N ALA A 75 5.37 -11.54 -13.61
CA ALA A 75 4.05 -10.92 -13.64
C ALA A 75 4.12 -9.44 -13.21
N GLN A 76 4.87 -9.10 -12.15
CA GLN A 76 5.06 -7.72 -11.70
C GLN A 76 5.75 -6.85 -12.77
N ILE A 77 6.78 -7.36 -13.45
CA ILE A 77 7.48 -6.65 -14.54
C ILE A 77 6.51 -6.39 -15.70
N ILE A 78 5.76 -7.41 -16.12
CA ILE A 78 4.77 -7.28 -17.21
C ILE A 78 3.73 -6.21 -16.83
N ILE A 79 3.17 -6.24 -15.62
CA ILE A 79 2.22 -5.26 -15.12
C ILE A 79 2.82 -3.84 -15.16
N ALA A 80 4.06 -3.68 -14.69
CA ALA A 80 4.75 -2.39 -14.71
C ALA A 80 4.90 -1.82 -16.13
N VAL A 81 5.32 -2.65 -17.09
CA VAL A 81 5.44 -2.27 -18.51
C VAL A 81 4.08 -1.90 -19.10
N LEU A 82 3.05 -2.70 -18.83
CA LEU A 82 1.68 -2.44 -19.32
C LEU A 82 1.14 -1.09 -18.80
N ILE A 83 1.42 -0.73 -17.54
CA ILE A 83 1.01 0.55 -16.95
C ILE A 83 1.65 1.74 -17.67
N LEU A 84 2.92 1.64 -18.05
CA LEU A 84 3.66 2.72 -18.71
C LEU A 84 3.16 2.97 -20.14
N ILE A 85 2.79 1.94 -20.88
CA ILE A 85 2.32 2.06 -22.26
C ILE A 85 0.89 2.60 -22.27
N PRO A 86 0.60 3.78 -22.88
CA PRO A 86 -0.73 4.42 -22.80
C PRO A 86 -1.89 3.55 -23.32
N ARG A 87 -1.63 2.72 -24.32
CA ARG A 87 -2.64 1.84 -24.93
C ARG A 87 -3.06 0.69 -24.02
N THR A 88 -2.12 0.12 -23.27
CA THR A 88 -2.30 -1.05 -22.40
C THR A 88 -2.43 -0.67 -20.92
N SER A 89 -2.25 0.62 -20.58
CA SER A 89 -2.23 1.11 -19.21
C SER A 89 -3.47 0.69 -18.39
N PHE A 90 -4.65 0.67 -18.99
CA PHE A 90 -5.86 0.24 -18.30
C PHE A 90 -5.79 -1.25 -17.88
N MET A 91 -5.29 -2.13 -18.78
CA MET A 91 -5.08 -3.55 -18.45
C MET A 91 -4.05 -3.72 -17.35
N GLY A 92 -2.93 -2.96 -17.45
CA GLY A 92 -1.89 -2.98 -16.42
C GLY A 92 -2.44 -2.57 -15.05
N VAL A 93 -3.22 -1.48 -14.96
CA VAL A 93 -3.85 -1.02 -13.70
C VAL A 93 -4.86 -2.04 -13.17
N LEU A 94 -5.63 -2.68 -14.05
CA LEU A 94 -6.60 -3.71 -13.68
C LEU A 94 -5.90 -4.94 -13.07
N MET A 95 -4.77 -5.37 -13.65
CA MET A 95 -3.96 -6.45 -13.10
C MET A 95 -3.21 -6.06 -11.83
N TYR A 96 -2.78 -4.81 -11.71
CA TYR A 96 -2.10 -4.27 -10.52
C TYR A 96 -3.03 -4.26 -9.30
N PHE A 97 -4.30 -3.93 -9.49
CA PHE A 97 -5.26 -3.70 -8.42
C PHE A 97 -5.39 -4.88 -7.43
N PRO A 98 -5.68 -6.13 -7.84
CA PRO A 98 -5.80 -7.24 -6.90
C PRO A 98 -4.48 -7.52 -6.16
N VAL A 99 -3.34 -7.31 -6.82
CA VAL A 99 -2.03 -7.53 -6.20
C VAL A 99 -1.77 -6.50 -5.10
N ILE A 100 -2.02 -5.21 -5.37
CA ILE A 100 -1.79 -4.17 -4.35
C ILE A 100 -2.79 -4.26 -3.19
N VAL A 101 -4.03 -4.67 -3.44
CA VAL A 101 -4.99 -4.95 -2.36
C VAL A 101 -4.47 -6.05 -1.47
N ASN A 102 -3.98 -7.16 -2.03
CA ASN A 102 -3.39 -8.26 -1.26
C ASN A 102 -2.19 -7.79 -0.43
N ILE A 103 -1.28 -7.03 -1.04
CA ILE A 103 -0.11 -6.46 -0.34
C ILE A 103 -0.56 -5.53 0.80
N CYS A 104 -1.56 -4.69 0.59
CA CYS A 104 -2.10 -3.83 1.64
C CYS A 104 -2.64 -4.67 2.81
N VAL A 105 -3.51 -5.65 2.55
CA VAL A 105 -4.05 -6.52 3.60
C VAL A 105 -2.94 -7.20 4.38
N LEU A 106 -1.94 -7.75 3.69
CA LEU A 106 -0.78 -8.40 4.30
C LEU A 106 0.00 -7.45 5.22
N THR A 107 0.31 -6.24 4.75
CA THR A 107 1.09 -5.27 5.52
C THR A 107 0.31 -4.70 6.71
N TYR A 108 -1.01 -4.55 6.59
CA TYR A 108 -1.88 -4.22 7.73
C TYR A 108 -1.93 -5.36 8.75
N ALA A 109 -2.10 -6.60 8.31
CA ALA A 109 -2.14 -7.78 9.18
C ALA A 109 -0.83 -7.98 9.96
N THR A 110 0.30 -7.73 9.33
CA THR A 110 1.64 -7.88 9.96
C THR A 110 2.12 -6.63 10.70
N ARG A 111 1.33 -5.55 10.74
CA ARG A 111 1.69 -4.25 11.33
C ARG A 111 3.03 -3.72 10.82
N PHE A 112 3.26 -3.88 9.52
CA PHE A 112 4.51 -3.49 8.88
C PHE A 112 4.66 -1.97 8.77
N ALA A 113 5.85 -1.44 9.03
CA ALA A 113 6.12 0.00 8.98
C ALA A 113 5.87 0.62 7.59
N GLY A 114 6.06 -0.16 6.51
CA GLY A 114 5.82 0.25 5.11
C GLY A 114 4.35 0.28 4.67
N THR A 115 3.39 -0.03 5.53
CA THR A 115 1.95 -0.04 5.21
C THR A 115 1.46 1.27 4.59
N ARG A 116 2.02 2.41 5.02
CA ARG A 116 1.70 3.74 4.48
C ARG A 116 1.97 3.85 3.00
N ALA A 117 3.15 3.41 2.55
CA ALA A 117 3.53 3.45 1.14
C ALA A 117 2.58 2.59 0.29
N ASN A 118 2.27 1.38 0.75
CA ASN A 118 1.34 0.47 0.05
C ASN A 118 -0.08 1.05 -0.02
N THR A 119 -0.55 1.72 1.05
CA THR A 119 -1.85 2.40 1.03
C THR A 119 -1.88 3.53 0.00
N MET A 120 -0.80 4.31 -0.13
CA MET A 120 -0.69 5.36 -1.15
C MET A 120 -0.68 4.80 -2.57
N LEU A 121 0.03 3.67 -2.79
CA LEU A 121 0.01 2.97 -4.08
C LEU A 121 -1.40 2.47 -4.42
N LEU A 122 -2.13 1.95 -3.44
CA LEU A 122 -3.52 1.54 -3.62
C LEU A 122 -4.41 2.72 -4.01
N LEU A 123 -4.29 3.87 -3.36
CA LEU A 123 -5.05 5.08 -3.71
C LEU A 123 -4.70 5.58 -5.12
N GLY A 124 -3.42 5.57 -5.51
CA GLY A 124 -2.98 5.89 -6.86
C GLY A 124 -3.57 4.93 -7.91
N CYS A 125 -3.63 3.64 -7.58
CA CYS A 125 -4.26 2.63 -8.42
C CYS A 125 -5.77 2.86 -8.56
N LEU A 126 -6.49 3.13 -7.47
CA LEU A 126 -7.92 3.48 -7.49
C LEU A 126 -8.18 4.74 -8.31
N PHE A 127 -7.35 5.77 -8.17
CA PHE A 127 -7.44 6.96 -9.01
C PHE A 127 -7.31 6.60 -10.51
N LEU A 128 -6.34 5.77 -10.89
CA LEU A 128 -6.16 5.37 -12.30
C LEU A 128 -7.30 4.48 -12.81
N LEU A 129 -7.92 3.65 -11.98
CA LEU A 129 -9.14 2.91 -12.34
C LEU A 129 -10.29 3.88 -12.62
N LEU A 130 -10.52 4.86 -11.75
CA LEU A 130 -11.52 5.92 -11.95
C LEU A 130 -11.19 6.80 -13.16
N TRP A 131 -9.91 7.10 -13.38
CA TRP A 131 -9.44 7.83 -14.57
C TRP A 131 -9.77 7.11 -15.89
N ASN A 132 -9.88 5.79 -15.86
CA ASN A 132 -10.26 4.95 -16.98
C ASN A 132 -11.73 4.46 -16.89
N TYR A 133 -12.59 5.19 -16.17
CA TYR A 133 -13.99 4.81 -15.95
C TYR A 133 -14.74 4.49 -17.26
N ASP A 134 -14.46 5.21 -18.34
CA ASP A 134 -15.04 4.94 -19.67
C ASP A 134 -14.82 3.50 -20.13
N ARG A 135 -13.64 2.92 -19.82
CA ARG A 135 -13.31 1.54 -20.16
C ARG A 135 -13.81 0.57 -19.09
N LEU A 136 -13.77 0.97 -17.82
CA LEU A 136 -14.18 0.16 -16.66
C LEU A 136 -15.68 -0.16 -16.74
N LYS A 137 -16.53 0.77 -17.17
CA LYS A 137 -17.98 0.57 -17.31
C LYS A 137 -18.37 -0.57 -18.27
N TYR A 138 -17.53 -0.89 -19.27
CA TYR A 138 -17.79 -1.99 -20.19
C TYR A 138 -17.43 -3.38 -19.59
N LEU A 139 -16.61 -3.43 -18.55
CA LEU A 139 -16.27 -4.67 -17.85
C LEU A 139 -17.29 -5.00 -16.75
N LEU A 140 -18.02 -4.01 -16.28
CA LEU A 140 -19.04 -4.20 -15.25
C LEU A 140 -20.39 -4.50 -15.92
N PRO A 141 -21.21 -5.42 -15.38
CA PRO A 141 -22.48 -5.84 -15.98
C PRO A 141 -23.58 -4.78 -15.80
N PHE A 142 -23.21 -3.51 -15.73
CA PHE A 142 -24.17 -2.41 -15.65
C PHE A 142 -24.67 -2.03 -17.03
N LYS A 143 -25.93 -1.57 -17.08
CA LYS A 143 -26.62 -1.14 -18.30
C LYS A 143 -25.75 -0.19 -19.11
N GLN A 144 -25.40 -0.57 -20.35
CA GLN A 144 -24.56 0.26 -21.21
C GLN A 144 -25.23 1.62 -21.43
N PRO A 145 -24.54 2.72 -21.15
CA PRO A 145 -25.09 4.04 -21.46
C PRO A 145 -25.17 4.20 -22.98
N LYS A 146 -26.24 4.81 -23.44
CA LYS A 146 -26.38 5.23 -24.83
C LYS A 146 -25.20 6.13 -25.19
N THR A 147 -24.71 6.00 -26.43
CA THR A 147 -23.58 6.78 -26.95
C THR A 147 -23.91 8.28 -26.80
N ASP A 148 -23.22 8.94 -25.90
CA ASP A 148 -23.45 10.36 -25.65
C ASP A 148 -22.82 11.23 -26.74
N PRO A 149 -23.42 12.38 -27.06
CA PRO A 149 -22.87 13.33 -28.01
C PRO A 149 -21.54 13.89 -27.54
N PRO A 150 -20.66 14.35 -28.46
CA PRO A 150 -19.35 14.88 -28.12
C PRO A 150 -19.48 16.07 -27.15
N VAL A 151 -18.88 15.95 -25.99
CA VAL A 151 -18.90 16.98 -24.95
C VAL A 151 -18.03 18.16 -25.39
N ILE A 152 -18.59 19.36 -25.39
CA ILE A 152 -17.85 20.60 -25.60
C ILE A 152 -16.81 20.73 -24.47
N LYS A 153 -15.54 20.79 -24.86
CA LYS A 153 -14.40 20.87 -23.92
C LYS A 153 -14.37 22.24 -23.24
N LYS A 154 -15.02 22.39 -22.10
CA LYS A 154 -14.77 23.53 -21.22
C LYS A 154 -13.59 23.22 -20.30
N PRO A 155 -12.66 24.16 -20.07
CA PRO A 155 -11.59 23.97 -19.10
C PRO A 155 -12.16 23.86 -17.69
N LEU A 156 -11.65 22.90 -16.92
CA LEU A 156 -12.06 22.69 -15.53
C LEU A 156 -11.81 23.95 -14.70
N GLY A 157 -12.83 24.36 -13.94
CA GLY A 157 -12.72 25.54 -13.07
C GLY A 157 -11.61 25.38 -12.04
N ILE A 158 -10.86 26.45 -11.76
CA ILE A 158 -9.76 26.47 -10.77
C ILE A 158 -10.18 25.95 -9.40
N ARG A 159 -11.43 26.21 -9.02
CA ARG A 159 -12.01 25.76 -7.75
C ARG A 159 -12.01 24.23 -7.61
N LEU A 160 -12.38 23.50 -8.66
CA LEU A 160 -12.39 22.03 -8.65
C LEU A 160 -10.98 21.46 -8.59
N ARG A 161 -9.98 22.09 -9.24
CA ARG A 161 -8.58 21.71 -9.11
C ARG A 161 -8.10 21.86 -7.66
N ILE A 162 -8.35 22.99 -7.03
CA ILE A 162 -7.95 23.26 -5.63
C ILE A 162 -8.61 22.25 -4.69
N ILE A 163 -9.90 21.96 -4.85
CA ILE A 163 -10.62 20.98 -4.03
C ILE A 163 -10.02 19.58 -4.20
N PHE A 164 -9.73 19.17 -5.43
CA PHE A 164 -9.16 17.83 -5.70
C PHE A 164 -7.75 17.69 -5.13
N PHE A 165 -6.82 18.58 -5.47
CA PHE A 165 -5.44 18.49 -5.00
C PHE A 165 -5.32 18.78 -3.51
N GLY A 166 -6.05 19.76 -2.98
CA GLY A 166 -6.12 20.05 -1.56
C GLY A 166 -6.73 18.89 -0.77
N GLY A 167 -7.82 18.32 -1.26
CA GLY A 167 -8.45 17.12 -0.68
C GLY A 167 -7.52 15.90 -0.72
N SER A 168 -6.79 15.70 -1.83
CA SER A 168 -5.80 14.62 -1.94
C SER A 168 -4.68 14.78 -0.90
N ILE A 169 -4.14 15.99 -0.73
CA ILE A 169 -3.12 16.28 0.28
C ILE A 169 -3.67 16.03 1.68
N ALA A 170 -4.89 16.50 1.97
CA ALA A 170 -5.53 16.28 3.27
C ALA A 170 -5.72 14.77 3.57
N ILE A 171 -6.18 13.99 2.60
CA ILE A 171 -6.33 12.53 2.72
C ILE A 171 -4.96 11.87 2.96
N LEU A 172 -3.93 12.25 2.20
CA LEU A 172 -2.57 11.71 2.37
C LEU A 172 -2.03 12.02 3.77
N THR A 173 -2.19 13.26 4.23
CA THR A 173 -1.79 13.69 5.57
C THR A 173 -2.54 12.91 6.65
N PHE A 174 -3.86 12.74 6.49
CA PHE A 174 -4.67 11.95 7.41
C PHE A 174 -4.23 10.48 7.47
N ILE A 175 -3.91 9.86 6.33
CA ILE A 175 -3.38 8.48 6.29
C ILE A 175 -2.02 8.40 6.96
N ILE A 176 -1.10 9.33 6.67
CA ILE A 176 0.23 9.36 7.28
C ILE A 176 0.11 9.47 8.80
N ILE A 177 -0.65 10.43 9.29
CA ILE A 177 -0.85 10.66 10.73
C ILE A 177 -1.62 9.49 11.35
N GLY A 178 -2.74 9.07 10.74
CA GLY A 178 -3.58 8.00 11.25
C GLY A 178 -2.85 6.68 11.42
N THR A 179 -1.95 6.35 10.48
CA THR A 179 -1.16 5.10 10.58
C THR A 179 -0.08 5.14 11.66
N PHE A 180 0.34 6.31 12.16
CA PHE A 180 1.20 6.39 13.35
C PHE A 180 0.47 5.98 14.62
N TYR A 181 -0.84 6.25 14.70
CA TYR A 181 -1.66 5.98 15.89
C TYR A 181 -2.50 4.70 15.74
N LEU A 182 -2.43 4.02 14.59
CA LEU A 182 -3.25 2.85 14.31
C LEU A 182 -2.91 1.69 15.25
N TRP A 183 -1.64 1.56 15.60
CA TRP A 183 -1.16 0.49 16.45
C TRP A 183 -0.39 1.05 17.65
N GLU A 184 -0.71 0.55 18.83
CA GLU A 184 -0.01 0.88 20.08
C GLU A 184 1.40 0.27 20.09
N ILE A 185 1.56 -0.92 19.48
CA ILE A 185 2.83 -1.65 19.36
C ILE A 185 2.86 -2.42 18.05
N GLY A 186 4.04 -2.53 17.46
CA GLY A 186 4.28 -3.32 16.25
C GLY A 186 5.67 -3.94 16.24
N PRO A 187 5.92 -4.94 15.38
CA PRO A 187 7.23 -5.59 15.30
C PRO A 187 8.36 -4.66 14.79
N GLY A 188 8.02 -3.57 14.05
CA GLY A 188 9.04 -2.78 13.34
C GLY A 188 9.66 -3.56 12.18
N ASN A 189 10.77 -3.05 11.62
CA ASN A 189 11.52 -3.75 10.56
C ASN A 189 12.70 -4.56 11.14
N SER A 190 13.10 -4.29 12.37
CA SER A 190 14.17 -4.97 13.05
C SER A 190 13.90 -5.06 14.56
N GLU A 191 14.64 -5.95 15.26
CA GLU A 191 14.60 -6.04 16.71
C GLU A 191 14.92 -4.70 17.39
N ALA A 192 15.91 -3.96 16.86
CA ALA A 192 16.27 -2.65 17.37
C ALA A 192 15.14 -1.63 17.26
N GLU A 193 14.42 -1.57 16.12
CA GLU A 193 13.25 -0.71 15.98
C GLU A 193 12.12 -1.11 16.93
N CYS A 194 11.90 -2.43 17.10
CA CYS A 194 10.92 -2.93 18.06
C CYS A 194 11.24 -2.46 19.48
N ARG A 195 12.50 -2.59 19.92
CA ARG A 195 12.93 -2.16 21.27
C ARG A 195 12.90 -0.64 21.45
N ASN A 196 13.23 0.13 20.41
CA ASN A 196 13.21 1.59 20.49
C ASN A 196 11.82 2.17 20.82
N GLN A 197 10.73 1.53 20.37
CA GLN A 197 9.38 1.98 20.71
C GLN A 197 9.05 1.80 22.20
N CYS A 198 9.79 0.94 22.92
CA CYS A 198 9.53 0.62 24.31
C CYS A 198 9.92 1.77 25.27
N PHE A 199 10.85 2.64 24.87
CA PHE A 199 11.25 3.80 25.71
C PHE A 199 10.10 4.80 25.96
N GLY A 200 9.12 4.89 25.05
CA GLY A 200 7.92 5.74 25.19
C GLY A 200 6.65 4.98 25.61
N SER A 201 6.75 3.68 25.88
CA SER A 201 5.60 2.84 26.21
C SER A 201 5.16 3.03 27.66
N LYS A 202 3.85 2.87 27.92
CA LYS A 202 3.27 2.88 29.28
C LYS A 202 3.82 1.75 30.17
N ASN A 203 4.20 0.62 29.57
CA ASN A 203 4.84 -0.50 30.27
C ASN A 203 6.02 -1.01 29.41
N PRO A 204 7.25 -0.48 29.64
CA PRO A 204 8.43 -0.86 28.90
C PRO A 204 8.74 -2.37 28.99
N VAL A 205 8.52 -3.00 30.14
CA VAL A 205 8.79 -4.43 30.34
C VAL A 205 7.88 -5.29 29.45
N ALA A 206 6.59 -5.01 29.41
CA ALA A 206 5.65 -5.72 28.55
C ALA A 206 5.97 -5.51 27.06
N CYS A 207 6.49 -4.33 26.70
CA CYS A 207 6.92 -4.02 25.34
C CYS A 207 8.19 -4.80 24.97
N GLU A 208 9.20 -4.87 25.84
CA GLU A 208 10.41 -5.67 25.61
C GLU A 208 10.09 -7.17 25.48
N GLU A 209 9.21 -7.70 26.32
CA GLU A 209 8.73 -9.08 26.21
C GLU A 209 7.99 -9.35 24.89
N PHE A 210 7.25 -8.37 24.37
CA PHE A 210 6.64 -8.47 23.04
C PHE A 210 7.70 -8.59 21.95
N CYS A 211 8.78 -7.78 22.00
CA CYS A 211 9.86 -7.85 21.04
C CYS A 211 10.62 -9.18 21.14
N ASP A 212 10.87 -9.68 22.36
CA ASP A 212 11.49 -10.98 22.58
C ASP A 212 10.61 -12.12 22.02
N CYS A 213 9.31 -12.06 22.26
CA CYS A 213 8.35 -13.03 21.72
C CYS A 213 8.40 -13.12 20.18
N ILE A 214 8.56 -11.98 19.48
CA ILE A 214 8.69 -11.94 18.02
C ILE A 214 10.07 -12.40 17.57
N TYR A 215 11.13 -11.76 18.08
CA TYR A 215 12.47 -11.87 17.49
C TYR A 215 13.32 -12.99 18.07
N LYS A 216 13.12 -13.38 19.34
CA LYS A 216 13.84 -14.50 19.98
C LYS A 216 13.04 -15.79 19.91
N ASP A 217 11.76 -15.75 20.32
CA ASP A 217 10.93 -16.95 20.37
C ASP A 217 10.33 -17.33 19.02
N GLY A 218 10.27 -16.39 18.05
CA GLY A 218 9.69 -16.60 16.72
C GLY A 218 8.19 -16.95 16.72
N ARG A 219 7.45 -16.47 17.72
CA ARG A 219 6.02 -16.80 17.87
C ARG A 219 5.13 -15.98 16.94
N PRO A 220 3.93 -16.47 16.61
CA PRO A 220 2.95 -15.73 15.81
C PRO A 220 2.60 -14.37 16.44
N LEU A 221 2.46 -13.35 15.60
CA LEU A 221 2.16 -11.97 16.02
C LEU A 221 0.98 -11.88 16.98
N ASP A 222 -0.13 -12.59 16.67
CA ASP A 222 -1.34 -12.57 17.51
C ASP A 222 -1.11 -13.08 18.92
N SER A 223 -0.28 -14.12 19.09
CA SER A 223 0.06 -14.66 20.41
C SER A 223 0.90 -13.67 21.23
N CYS A 224 1.85 -12.99 20.58
CA CYS A 224 2.68 -11.97 21.22
C CYS A 224 1.85 -10.74 21.60
N LEU A 225 0.90 -10.33 20.74
CA LEU A 225 -0.03 -9.25 21.04
C LEU A 225 -0.98 -9.59 22.19
N ALA A 226 -1.48 -10.82 22.24
CA ALA A 226 -2.33 -11.27 23.35
C ALA A 226 -1.56 -11.23 24.69
N ALA A 227 -0.31 -11.69 24.71
CA ALA A 227 0.56 -11.62 25.89
C ALA A 227 0.83 -10.16 26.31
N PHE A 228 1.14 -9.28 25.37
CA PHE A 228 1.31 -7.84 25.61
C PHE A 228 0.05 -7.22 26.20
N ASN A 229 -1.12 -7.43 25.59
CA ASN A 229 -2.39 -6.88 26.04
C ASN A 229 -2.77 -7.32 27.46
N LYS A 230 -2.41 -8.55 27.85
CA LYS A 230 -2.63 -9.06 29.20
C LYS A 230 -1.76 -8.34 30.23
N LYS A 231 -0.53 -7.96 29.86
CA LYS A 231 0.47 -7.36 30.77
C LYS A 231 0.48 -5.82 30.75
N LYS A 232 0.03 -5.18 29.67
CA LYS A 232 0.15 -3.72 29.50
C LYS A 232 -0.50 -2.88 30.61
N ASN A 233 -1.54 -3.41 31.24
CA ASN A 233 -2.30 -2.72 32.30
C ASN A 233 -1.72 -2.98 33.70
N ILE A 234 -0.68 -3.84 33.82
CA ILE A 234 -0.02 -4.10 35.10
C ILE A 234 1.04 -2.99 35.28
N HIS A 235 0.79 -2.04 36.17
CA HIS A 235 1.77 -1.03 36.57
C HIS A 235 2.89 -1.70 37.37
N ILE A 236 3.98 -2.06 36.68
CA ILE A 236 5.22 -2.48 37.32
C ILE A 236 6.08 -1.24 37.48
N HIS A 237 6.44 -0.88 38.73
CA HIS A 237 7.47 0.12 39.00
C HIS A 237 8.81 -0.37 38.39
N TYR A 238 9.10 0.10 37.18
CA TYR A 238 10.36 -0.20 36.50
C TYR A 238 11.50 0.51 37.23
N LYS A 239 12.40 -0.26 37.84
CA LYS A 239 13.69 0.23 38.33
C LYS A 239 14.75 -0.09 37.27
N PRO A 240 15.28 0.92 36.54
CA PRO A 240 16.29 0.66 35.53
C PRO A 240 17.49 0.00 36.19
N ARG A 241 17.96 -1.13 35.62
CA ARG A 241 19.27 -1.70 35.93
C ARG A 241 20.30 -0.90 35.16
N TYR A 242 21.12 -0.14 35.88
CA TYR A 242 22.34 0.45 35.35
C TYR A 242 23.42 -0.62 35.23
#